data_341753adab6c151f1690a19c9cdf8335
#
_entry.id   341753adab6c151f1690a19c9cdf8335
#
_cell.length_a   1.000
_cell.length_b   1.000
_cell.length_c   1.000
_cell.angle_alpha   90.00
_cell.angle_beta   90.00
_cell.angle_gamma   90.00
#
_symmetry.space_group_name_H-M   'P 1'
#
loop_
_entity.id
_entity.type
_entity.pdbx_description
1 polymer ?
#
loop_
_entity_poly.entity_id
_entity_poly.type
_entity_poly.pdbx_seq_one_letter_code
_entity_poly.pdbx_strand_id
1 'polypeptide(L)'
;MFLDNFSARGTRSTSSNQKAVSHFSTYIDAFKAPEYLSKDPKVNIKKVGINGWSRGGMISLMASEKRLRDELVSKDLYFAAAQPRSYDCWSAGMFRNPQPIKETKTWMVPGGADNFTRAEPCIEHGKKYKENGADIEVTVKKGWHHGFTANYKEEYEPDPWIFSKCPPWFTEDDGFPSDGVADWDAPCITKGAKIGGNKGGVI
;
A
#
# COMPACT_ATOMS: atom_id res chain seq x y z
N MET A 1 -4.90 7.92 15.10
CA MET A 1 -3.64 7.26 15.51
C MET A 1 -2.69 7.27 14.31
N PHE A 2 -1.43 7.55 14.53
CA PHE A 2 -0.37 7.36 13.53
C PHE A 2 0.33 6.02 13.82
N LEU A 3 0.48 5.18 12.79
CA LEU A 3 1.15 3.88 12.91
C LEU A 3 2.58 4.04 12.38
N ASP A 4 3.56 4.04 13.27
CA ASP A 4 4.98 4.10 12.94
C ASP A 4 5.55 2.69 12.79
N ASN A 5 5.76 2.28 11.55
CA ASN A 5 6.32 0.97 11.21
C ASN A 5 7.86 0.94 11.24
N PHE A 6 8.52 2.07 11.44
CA PHE A 6 9.95 2.22 11.17
C PHE A 6 10.80 2.48 12.42
N SER A 7 10.42 3.40 13.27
CA SER A 7 11.28 3.86 14.38
C SER A 7 11.68 2.74 15.33
N ALA A 8 10.74 1.86 15.68
CA ALA A 8 11.04 0.69 16.53
C ALA A 8 11.96 -0.34 15.86
N ARG A 9 12.14 -0.25 14.53
CA ARG A 9 13.05 -1.10 13.75
C ARG A 9 14.37 -0.40 13.38
N GLY A 10 14.66 0.74 14.02
CA GLY A 10 15.93 1.46 13.84
C GLY A 10 16.06 2.20 12.51
N THR A 11 14.97 2.45 11.78
CA THR A 11 14.98 3.23 10.53
C THR A 11 13.94 4.33 10.52
N ARG A 12 14.09 5.31 9.64
CA ARG A 12 13.13 6.41 9.43
C ARG A 12 12.54 6.39 8.03
N SER A 13 13.19 5.73 7.09
CA SER A 13 12.77 5.66 5.70
C SER A 13 13.26 4.37 5.05
N THR A 14 12.53 3.90 4.08
CA THR A 14 12.91 2.75 3.24
C THR A 14 13.01 3.12 1.77
N SER A 15 12.86 4.39 1.38
CA SER A 15 12.85 4.82 -0.03
C SER A 15 14.15 4.49 -0.77
N SER A 16 15.29 4.64 -0.11
CA SER A 16 16.62 4.33 -0.65
C SER A 16 17.15 2.93 -0.24
N ASN A 17 16.42 2.21 0.62
CA ASN A 17 16.75 0.84 1.02
C ASN A 17 15.47 0.09 1.42
N GLN A 18 14.81 -0.50 0.45
CA GLN A 18 13.55 -1.23 0.67
C GLN A 18 13.74 -2.50 1.52
N LYS A 19 14.97 -3.04 1.62
CA LYS A 19 15.31 -4.20 2.46
C LYS A 19 15.25 -3.89 3.96
N ALA A 20 15.39 -2.62 4.38
CA ALA A 20 15.53 -2.24 5.78
C ALA A 20 14.34 -2.67 6.66
N VAL A 21 13.15 -2.76 6.08
CA VAL A 21 11.95 -3.27 6.76
C VAL A 21 11.14 -4.13 5.80
N SER A 22 10.83 -5.36 6.20
CA SER A 22 9.97 -6.25 5.43
C SER A 22 8.57 -5.62 5.22
N HIS A 23 8.02 -5.74 4.02
CA HIS A 23 6.63 -5.37 3.75
C HIS A 23 5.67 -6.16 4.63
N PHE A 24 5.90 -7.45 4.76
CA PHE A 24 5.05 -8.34 5.55
C PHE A 24 4.96 -7.93 7.02
N SER A 25 6.10 -7.52 7.63
CA SER A 25 6.09 -7.03 9.02
C SER A 25 5.21 -5.77 9.19
N THR A 26 5.14 -4.92 8.16
CA THR A 26 4.30 -3.72 8.20
C THR A 26 2.81 -4.04 8.01
N TYR A 27 2.48 -5.13 7.31
CA TYR A 27 1.10 -5.63 7.21
C TYR A 27 0.63 -6.19 8.56
N ILE A 28 1.49 -6.93 9.25
CA ILE A 28 1.21 -7.42 10.61
C ILE A 28 0.91 -6.25 11.55
N ASP A 29 1.75 -5.21 11.53
CA ASP A 29 1.53 -4.00 12.34
C ASP A 29 0.14 -3.38 12.08
N ALA A 30 -0.28 -3.31 10.81
CA ALA A 30 -1.59 -2.76 10.44
C ALA A 30 -2.75 -3.57 11.06
N PHE A 31 -2.68 -4.92 11.01
CA PHE A 31 -3.72 -5.76 11.62
C PHE A 31 -3.70 -5.73 13.16
N LYS A 32 -2.55 -5.48 13.78
CA LYS A 32 -2.47 -5.29 15.24
C LYS A 32 -3.01 -3.93 15.71
N ALA A 33 -3.13 -2.95 14.82
CA ALA A 33 -3.67 -1.64 15.17
C ALA A 33 -5.15 -1.69 15.61
N PRO A 34 -6.10 -2.31 14.89
CA PRO A 34 -7.47 -2.46 15.36
C PRO A 34 -7.59 -3.32 16.63
N GLU A 35 -6.74 -4.34 16.79
CA GLU A 35 -6.68 -5.11 18.03
C GLU A 35 -6.26 -4.24 19.23
N TYR A 36 -5.31 -3.34 19.04
CA TYR A 36 -4.92 -2.36 20.06
C TYR A 36 -6.05 -1.36 20.35
N LEU A 37 -6.64 -0.80 19.29
CA LEU A 37 -7.70 0.21 19.40
C LEU A 37 -8.98 -0.34 20.03
N SER A 38 -9.29 -1.62 19.85
CA SER A 38 -10.48 -2.25 20.43
C SER A 38 -10.47 -2.29 21.96
N LYS A 39 -9.30 -2.08 22.58
CA LYS A 39 -9.15 -2.01 24.05
C LYS A 39 -9.56 -0.67 24.63
N ASP A 40 -9.68 0.38 23.81
CA ASP A 40 -10.17 1.69 24.27
C ASP A 40 -11.69 1.78 24.11
N PRO A 41 -12.44 1.92 25.21
CA PRO A 41 -13.91 1.98 25.17
C PRO A 41 -14.46 3.20 24.43
N LYS A 42 -13.64 4.20 24.17
CA LYS A 42 -14.01 5.38 23.39
C LYS A 42 -13.93 5.15 21.87
N VAL A 43 -13.30 4.07 21.43
CA VAL A 43 -13.12 3.75 20.02
C VAL A 43 -14.22 2.79 19.55
N ASN A 44 -15.01 3.25 18.59
CA ASN A 44 -15.88 2.34 17.87
C ASN A 44 -15.10 1.65 16.75
N ILE A 45 -14.61 0.44 17.00
CA ILE A 45 -13.76 -0.31 16.08
C ILE A 45 -14.43 -0.56 14.72
N LYS A 46 -15.75 -0.63 14.65
CA LYS A 46 -16.52 -0.79 13.40
C LYS A 46 -16.55 0.48 12.53
N LYS A 47 -15.96 1.57 13.01
CA LYS A 47 -15.86 2.86 12.30
C LYS A 47 -14.42 3.32 12.11
N VAL A 48 -13.43 2.48 12.36
CA VAL A 48 -12.02 2.78 12.15
C VAL A 48 -11.66 2.54 10.69
N GLY A 49 -11.09 3.55 10.04
CA GLY A 49 -10.49 3.43 8.71
C GLY A 49 -8.97 3.43 8.75
N ILE A 50 -8.36 2.96 7.68
CA ILE A 50 -6.92 3.03 7.45
C ILE A 50 -6.63 3.82 6.17
N ASN A 51 -5.67 4.74 6.23
CA ASN A 51 -5.18 5.38 5.03
C ASN A 51 -3.65 5.44 5.05
N GLY A 52 -3.06 5.47 3.87
CA GLY A 52 -1.63 5.61 3.76
C GLY A 52 -1.18 6.01 2.37
N TRP A 53 0.04 6.49 2.29
CA TRP A 53 0.69 6.90 1.07
C TRP A 53 1.93 6.04 0.82
N SER A 54 2.25 5.74 -0.45
CA SER A 54 3.41 4.96 -0.85
C SER A 54 3.40 3.57 -0.19
N ARG A 55 4.42 3.19 0.57
CA ARG A 55 4.40 1.97 1.39
C ARG A 55 3.18 1.92 2.33
N GLY A 56 2.79 3.06 2.91
CA GLY A 56 1.56 3.15 3.71
C GLY A 56 0.29 2.88 2.88
N GLY A 57 0.30 3.22 1.60
CA GLY A 57 -0.76 2.85 0.66
C GLY A 57 -0.86 1.35 0.43
N MET A 58 0.29 0.66 0.25
CA MET A 58 0.33 -0.80 0.19
C MET A 58 -0.21 -1.44 1.47
N ILE A 59 0.23 -0.94 2.63
CA ILE A 59 -0.25 -1.40 3.94
C ILE A 59 -1.77 -1.23 4.02
N SER A 60 -2.30 -0.08 3.57
CA SER A 60 -3.74 0.18 3.61
C SER A 60 -4.53 -0.76 2.70
N LEU A 61 -4.01 -1.13 1.53
CA LEU A 61 -4.65 -2.10 0.65
C LEU A 61 -4.59 -3.50 1.24
N MET A 62 -3.42 -3.94 1.71
CA MET A 62 -3.23 -5.26 2.30
C MET A 62 -4.03 -5.45 3.59
N ALA A 63 -4.36 -4.37 4.29
CA ALA A 63 -5.27 -4.38 5.44
C ALA A 63 -6.74 -4.72 5.06
N SER A 64 -7.07 -4.77 3.77
CA SER A 64 -8.35 -5.28 3.25
C SER A 64 -8.28 -6.73 2.75
N GLU A 65 -7.14 -7.42 2.90
CA GLU A 65 -6.95 -8.81 2.48
C GLU A 65 -7.40 -9.78 3.57
N LYS A 66 -8.41 -10.59 3.26
CA LYS A 66 -9.06 -11.52 4.18
C LYS A 66 -8.11 -12.60 4.73
N ARG A 67 -7.22 -13.12 3.87
CA ARG A 67 -6.26 -14.17 4.30
C ARG A 67 -5.35 -13.66 5.41
N LEU A 68 -4.82 -12.44 5.28
CA LEU A 68 -3.97 -11.83 6.31
C LEU A 68 -4.75 -11.58 7.60
N ARG A 69 -5.98 -11.07 7.49
CA ARG A 69 -6.82 -10.88 8.68
C ARG A 69 -7.05 -12.19 9.42
N ASP A 70 -7.48 -13.22 8.69
CA ASP A 70 -7.90 -14.49 9.30
C ASP A 70 -6.74 -15.22 10.01
N GLU A 71 -5.49 -14.99 9.55
CA GLU A 71 -4.28 -15.53 10.17
C GLU A 71 -3.76 -14.68 11.35
N LEU A 72 -3.95 -13.37 11.31
CA LEU A 72 -3.26 -12.45 12.22
C LEU A 72 -4.12 -11.98 13.39
N VAL A 73 -5.43 -11.91 13.22
CA VAL A 73 -6.38 -11.36 14.21
C VAL A 73 -7.75 -12.04 14.14
N SER A 74 -8.64 -11.70 15.08
CA SER A 74 -10.03 -12.15 15.02
C SER A 74 -10.72 -11.66 13.73
N LYS A 75 -11.57 -12.51 13.15
CA LYS A 75 -12.37 -12.21 11.95
C LYS A 75 -13.30 -11.01 12.12
N ASP A 76 -13.64 -10.67 13.35
CA ASP A 76 -14.46 -9.50 13.69
C ASP A 76 -13.68 -8.18 13.64
N LEU A 77 -12.34 -8.25 13.57
CA LEU A 77 -11.46 -7.09 13.48
C LEU A 77 -11.11 -6.80 12.03
N TYR A 78 -11.57 -5.66 11.53
CA TYR A 78 -11.29 -5.15 10.19
C TYR A 78 -11.43 -3.62 10.17
N PHE A 79 -10.86 -3.01 9.16
CA PHE A 79 -11.07 -1.58 8.92
C PHE A 79 -12.38 -1.37 8.14
N ALA A 80 -13.23 -0.45 8.60
CA ALA A 80 -14.47 -0.09 7.91
C ALA A 80 -14.19 0.54 6.53
N ALA A 81 -13.06 1.22 6.39
CA ALA A 81 -12.60 1.79 5.13
C ALA A 81 -11.08 1.73 4.97
N ALA A 82 -10.60 1.63 3.74
CA ALA A 82 -9.19 1.70 3.38
C ALA A 82 -8.97 2.73 2.25
N GLN A 83 -7.97 3.61 2.40
CA GLN A 83 -7.60 4.57 1.37
C GLN A 83 -6.13 4.46 1.00
N PRO A 84 -5.76 3.52 0.10
CA PRO A 84 -4.42 3.44 -0.47
C PRO A 84 -4.17 4.56 -1.48
N ARG A 85 -3.03 5.28 -1.33
CA ARG A 85 -2.64 6.39 -2.19
C ARG A 85 -1.22 6.22 -2.71
N SER A 86 -0.97 6.49 -4.00
CA SER A 86 0.35 6.43 -4.65
C SER A 86 1.18 5.23 -4.17
N TYR A 87 0.71 4.03 -4.39
CA TYR A 87 1.33 2.80 -3.90
C TYR A 87 1.69 1.88 -5.06
N ASP A 88 2.62 0.98 -4.84
CA ASP A 88 3.07 0.03 -5.85
C ASP A 88 2.21 -1.25 -5.81
N CYS A 89 1.55 -1.54 -6.94
CA CYS A 89 0.79 -2.77 -7.17
C CYS A 89 1.54 -3.78 -8.05
N TRP A 90 2.82 -3.55 -8.31
CA TRP A 90 3.60 -4.33 -9.25
C TRP A 90 4.68 -5.18 -8.57
N SER A 91 5.30 -4.63 -7.55
CA SER A 91 6.48 -5.21 -6.89
C SER A 91 6.32 -5.39 -5.39
N ALA A 92 5.13 -5.28 -4.86
CA ALA A 92 4.89 -5.21 -3.42
C ALA A 92 4.47 -6.53 -2.78
N GLY A 93 4.60 -7.66 -3.49
CA GLY A 93 4.14 -8.95 -2.98
C GLY A 93 2.63 -8.97 -2.73
N MET A 94 1.87 -8.25 -3.54
CA MET A 94 0.41 -8.31 -3.55
C MET A 94 -0.07 -9.71 -3.94
N PHE A 95 -1.19 -10.15 -3.40
CA PHE A 95 -1.74 -11.43 -3.81
C PHE A 95 -2.18 -11.41 -5.28
N ARG A 96 -1.77 -12.42 -6.05
CA ARG A 96 -2.19 -12.58 -7.45
C ARG A 96 -3.72 -12.70 -7.57
N ASN A 97 -4.33 -13.44 -6.65
CA ASN A 97 -5.77 -13.64 -6.53
C ASN A 97 -6.25 -13.04 -5.19
N PRO A 98 -6.54 -11.73 -5.11
CA PRO A 98 -6.90 -11.09 -3.86
C PRO A 98 -8.22 -11.64 -3.29
N GLN A 99 -8.28 -11.78 -1.97
CA GLN A 99 -9.47 -12.18 -1.24
C GLN A 99 -9.92 -11.01 -0.35
N PRO A 100 -10.81 -10.13 -0.82
CA PRO A 100 -11.18 -8.94 -0.07
C PRO A 100 -11.97 -9.23 1.20
N ILE A 101 -11.74 -8.43 2.22
CA ILE A 101 -12.67 -8.26 3.33
C ILE A 101 -13.84 -7.44 2.80
N LYS A 102 -15.00 -8.08 2.63
CA LYS A 102 -16.18 -7.47 1.97
C LYS A 102 -16.77 -6.29 2.75
N GLU A 103 -16.55 -6.25 4.03
CA GLU A 103 -16.99 -5.18 4.94
C GLU A 103 -16.12 -3.92 4.84
N THR A 104 -14.95 -4.01 4.22
CA THR A 104 -14.03 -2.88 4.05
C THR A 104 -14.30 -2.15 2.74
N LYS A 105 -14.75 -0.89 2.83
CA LYS A 105 -14.86 -0.02 1.66
C LYS A 105 -13.50 0.50 1.26
N THR A 106 -13.08 0.29 0.01
CA THR A 106 -11.74 0.67 -0.45
C THR A 106 -11.81 1.76 -1.51
N TRP A 107 -11.10 2.85 -1.29
CA TRP A 107 -10.93 3.91 -2.28
C TRP A 107 -9.46 4.06 -2.65
N MET A 108 -9.08 3.48 -3.79
CA MET A 108 -7.73 3.51 -4.34
C MET A 108 -7.48 4.80 -5.10
N VAL A 109 -6.40 5.51 -4.80
CA VAL A 109 -6.08 6.82 -5.42
C VAL A 109 -4.64 6.83 -5.94
N PRO A 110 -4.36 6.24 -7.11
CA PRO A 110 -3.07 6.33 -7.76
C PRO A 110 -2.88 7.66 -8.49
N GLY A 111 -1.63 8.11 -8.59
CA GLY A 111 -1.23 9.25 -9.40
C GLY A 111 -1.04 8.85 -10.87
N GLY A 112 -1.68 9.56 -11.81
CA GLY A 112 -1.61 9.22 -13.24
C GLY A 112 -0.30 9.64 -13.94
N ALA A 113 0.54 10.44 -13.29
CA ALA A 113 1.90 10.79 -13.73
C ALA A 113 2.98 10.25 -12.77
N ASP A 114 2.59 9.36 -11.86
CA ASP A 114 3.49 8.75 -10.89
C ASP A 114 4.42 7.77 -11.60
N ASN A 115 5.71 8.13 -11.67
CA ASN A 115 6.73 7.29 -12.28
C ASN A 115 7.46 6.40 -11.26
N PHE A 116 7.16 6.59 -9.98
CA PHE A 116 7.66 5.75 -8.88
C PHE A 116 6.74 4.54 -8.65
N THR A 117 5.44 4.79 -8.49
CA THR A 117 4.41 3.77 -8.30
C THR A 117 3.31 3.95 -9.35
N ARG A 118 3.45 3.27 -10.49
CA ARG A 118 2.56 3.47 -11.65
C ARG A 118 1.11 3.14 -11.36
N ALA A 119 0.21 3.88 -12.00
CA ALA A 119 -1.22 3.71 -11.82
C ALA A 119 -1.78 2.42 -12.46
N GLU A 120 -1.23 2.01 -13.62
CA GLU A 120 -1.78 0.92 -14.44
C GLU A 120 -1.86 -0.42 -13.68
N PRO A 121 -0.80 -0.89 -12.99
CA PRO A 121 -0.90 -2.12 -12.21
C PRO A 121 -1.95 -2.05 -11.11
N CYS A 122 -2.15 -0.88 -10.51
CA CYS A 122 -3.16 -0.68 -9.48
C CYS A 122 -4.58 -0.67 -10.02
N ILE A 123 -4.79 -0.17 -11.24
CA ILE A 123 -6.08 -0.27 -11.93
C ILE A 123 -6.43 -1.74 -12.15
N GLU A 124 -5.48 -2.53 -12.67
CA GLU A 124 -5.70 -3.96 -12.92
C GLU A 124 -5.95 -4.74 -11.62
N HIS A 125 -5.19 -4.42 -10.56
CA HIS A 125 -5.37 -5.05 -9.26
C HIS A 125 -6.73 -4.69 -8.65
N GLY A 126 -7.16 -3.43 -8.78
CA GLY A 126 -8.48 -2.97 -8.34
C GLY A 126 -9.63 -3.68 -9.05
N LYS A 127 -9.49 -4.00 -10.35
CA LYS A 127 -10.47 -4.82 -11.09
C LYS A 127 -10.60 -6.21 -10.47
N LYS A 128 -9.48 -6.89 -10.19
CA LYS A 128 -9.48 -8.22 -9.54
C LYS A 128 -10.13 -8.19 -8.16
N TYR A 129 -9.85 -7.15 -7.35
CA TYR A 129 -10.54 -6.97 -6.07
C TYR A 129 -12.05 -6.86 -6.25
N LYS A 130 -12.50 -6.07 -7.23
CA LYS A 130 -13.93 -5.89 -7.53
C LYS A 130 -14.58 -7.18 -8.01
N GLU A 131 -13.92 -7.91 -8.91
CA GLU A 131 -14.39 -9.21 -9.42
C GLU A 131 -14.55 -10.24 -8.29
N ASN A 132 -13.68 -10.16 -7.27
CA ASN A 132 -13.73 -11.01 -6.08
C ASN A 132 -14.66 -10.47 -4.98
N GLY A 133 -15.46 -9.46 -5.29
CA GLY A 133 -16.57 -8.97 -4.45
C GLY A 133 -16.19 -7.87 -3.45
N ALA A 134 -15.09 -7.14 -3.67
CA ALA A 134 -14.77 -5.95 -2.89
C ALA A 134 -15.70 -4.77 -3.22
N ASP A 135 -16.06 -3.99 -2.21
CA ASP A 135 -16.58 -2.63 -2.38
C ASP A 135 -15.41 -1.68 -2.60
N ILE A 136 -15.02 -1.52 -3.88
CA ILE A 136 -13.81 -0.80 -4.27
C ILE A 136 -14.05 0.20 -5.39
N GLU A 137 -13.47 1.39 -5.25
CA GLU A 137 -13.36 2.43 -6.27
C GLU A 137 -11.89 2.72 -6.55
N VAL A 138 -11.55 2.92 -7.83
CA VAL A 138 -10.21 3.36 -8.26
C VAL A 138 -10.33 4.69 -8.97
N THR A 139 -9.76 5.74 -8.37
CA THR A 139 -9.76 7.10 -8.92
C THR A 139 -8.35 7.54 -9.29
N VAL A 140 -8.01 7.48 -10.58
CA VAL A 140 -6.70 7.95 -11.07
C VAL A 140 -6.66 9.47 -11.08
N LYS A 141 -5.70 10.07 -10.39
CA LYS A 141 -5.48 11.53 -10.41
C LYS A 141 -4.55 11.91 -11.56
N LYS A 142 -5.15 12.29 -12.70
CA LYS A 142 -4.44 12.64 -13.93
C LYS A 142 -3.40 13.75 -13.70
N GLY A 143 -2.17 13.53 -14.16
CA GLY A 143 -1.06 14.49 -14.07
C GLY A 143 -0.42 14.61 -12.68
N TRP A 144 -0.83 13.81 -11.71
CA TRP A 144 -0.28 13.84 -10.36
C TRP A 144 0.84 12.82 -10.19
N HIS A 145 1.96 13.28 -9.66
CA HIS A 145 3.16 12.49 -9.37
C HIS A 145 3.09 11.81 -8.00
N HIS A 146 4.14 11.07 -7.66
CA HIS A 146 4.26 10.45 -6.34
C HIS A 146 4.19 11.51 -5.22
N GLY A 147 3.43 11.24 -4.17
CA GLY A 147 3.30 12.18 -3.06
C GLY A 147 2.41 13.39 -3.32
N PHE A 148 1.52 13.32 -4.27
CA PHE A 148 0.61 14.41 -4.65
C PHE A 148 -0.24 14.98 -3.49
N THR A 149 -0.33 14.29 -2.36
CA THR A 149 -0.99 14.76 -1.14
C THR A 149 -0.06 15.51 -0.19
N ALA A 150 1.24 15.57 -0.52
CA ALA A 150 2.20 16.30 0.29
C ALA A 150 2.07 17.82 0.09
N ASN A 151 2.32 18.58 1.14
CA ASN A 151 2.25 20.03 1.11
C ASN A 151 3.60 20.68 0.77
N TYR A 152 4.28 20.13 -0.25
CA TYR A 152 5.52 20.72 -0.80
C TYR A 152 5.50 20.68 -2.32
N LYS A 153 6.36 21.50 -2.93
CA LYS A 153 6.48 21.60 -4.38
C LYS A 153 7.03 20.29 -4.97
N GLU A 154 6.58 19.96 -6.18
CA GLU A 154 7.16 18.86 -6.95
C GLU A 154 8.66 19.07 -7.16
N GLU A 155 9.46 18.04 -6.88
CA GLU A 155 10.90 18.00 -7.06
C GLU A 155 11.35 16.61 -7.53
N TYR A 156 12.56 16.53 -8.06
CA TYR A 156 13.17 15.26 -8.44
C TYR A 156 14.03 14.73 -7.31
N GLU A 157 13.71 13.52 -6.84
CA GLU A 157 14.47 12.79 -5.85
C GLU A 157 15.34 11.73 -6.54
N PRO A 158 16.68 11.74 -6.39
CA PRO A 158 17.57 10.83 -7.10
C PRO A 158 17.66 9.43 -6.50
N ASP A 159 17.38 9.26 -5.19
CA ASP A 159 17.69 8.05 -4.44
C ASP A 159 16.59 6.98 -4.38
N PRO A 160 15.29 7.28 -4.51
CA PRO A 160 14.25 6.26 -4.43
C PRO A 160 14.45 5.12 -5.42
N TRP A 161 14.26 3.88 -4.94
CA TRP A 161 14.31 2.70 -5.79
C TRP A 161 13.02 2.54 -6.58
N ILE A 162 13.15 2.41 -7.90
CA ILE A 162 12.06 2.30 -8.86
C ILE A 162 12.00 0.89 -9.42
N PHE A 163 10.86 0.22 -9.29
CA PHE A 163 10.63 -1.16 -9.73
C PHE A 163 9.81 -1.25 -11.02
N SER A 164 9.44 -0.14 -11.60
CA SER A 164 8.51 -0.08 -12.73
C SER A 164 8.98 -0.81 -13.99
N LYS A 165 10.27 -1.15 -14.08
CA LYS A 165 10.84 -1.94 -15.16
C LYS A 165 11.05 -3.41 -14.81
N CYS A 166 10.81 -3.78 -13.55
CA CYS A 166 10.93 -5.17 -13.12
C CYS A 166 9.69 -5.97 -13.50
N PRO A 167 9.82 -7.28 -13.69
CA PRO A 167 8.65 -8.16 -13.77
C PRO A 167 7.79 -8.01 -12.52
N PRO A 168 6.45 -8.13 -12.66
CA PRO A 168 5.60 -8.13 -11.49
C PRO A 168 5.88 -9.36 -10.64
N TRP A 169 5.91 -9.18 -9.34
CA TRP A 169 5.91 -10.31 -8.44
C TRP A 169 4.68 -10.26 -7.53
N PHE A 170 4.09 -11.40 -7.31
CA PHE A 170 2.89 -11.55 -6.50
C PHE A 170 3.15 -12.57 -5.39
N THR A 171 2.32 -12.51 -4.35
CA THR A 171 2.14 -13.62 -3.43
C THR A 171 1.08 -14.55 -4.03
N GLU A 172 1.41 -15.81 -4.17
CA GLU A 172 0.50 -16.84 -4.70
C GLU A 172 -0.48 -17.31 -3.61
N ASP A 173 -1.45 -18.14 -3.99
CA ASP A 173 -2.51 -18.58 -3.09
C ASP A 173 -2.00 -19.46 -1.93
N ASP A 174 -0.84 -20.09 -2.09
CA ASP A 174 -0.15 -20.85 -1.04
C ASP A 174 0.64 -19.97 -0.06
N GLY A 175 0.65 -18.66 -0.25
CA GLY A 175 1.34 -17.69 0.59
C GLY A 175 2.81 -17.47 0.24
N PHE A 176 3.34 -18.15 -0.78
CA PHE A 176 4.70 -17.97 -1.26
C PHE A 176 4.76 -16.92 -2.38
N PRO A 177 5.88 -16.20 -2.50
CA PRO A 177 6.07 -15.29 -3.62
C PRO A 177 6.18 -16.07 -4.93
N SER A 178 5.63 -15.51 -6.02
CA SER A 178 5.84 -16.03 -7.38
C SER A 178 7.33 -16.00 -7.76
N ASP A 179 7.70 -16.79 -8.76
CA ASP A 179 9.04 -16.80 -9.36
C ASP A 179 9.44 -15.41 -9.85
N GLY A 180 10.14 -14.67 -9.08
CA GLY A 180 10.44 -13.27 -9.33
C GLY A 180 10.46 -12.48 -8.05
N VAL A 181 10.71 -13.17 -6.94
CA VAL A 181 11.11 -12.48 -5.70
C VAL A 181 12.18 -11.49 -6.09
N ALA A 182 11.94 -10.23 -5.81
CA ALA A 182 12.86 -9.18 -6.15
C ALA A 182 14.24 -9.56 -5.64
N ASP A 183 15.08 -9.93 -6.55
CA ASP A 183 16.49 -9.74 -6.35
C ASP A 183 16.66 -8.21 -6.22
N TRP A 184 16.91 -7.78 -5.01
CA TRP A 184 17.05 -6.36 -4.70
C TRP A 184 18.25 -5.71 -5.42
N ASP A 185 19.10 -6.51 -6.02
CA ASP A 185 20.25 -6.09 -6.83
C ASP A 185 19.96 -6.28 -8.33
N ALA A 186 18.69 -6.59 -8.70
CA ALA A 186 18.31 -6.84 -10.07
C ALA A 186 18.52 -5.60 -10.97
N PRO A 187 19.05 -5.79 -12.19
CA PRO A 187 19.31 -4.70 -13.13
C PRO A 187 18.06 -3.88 -13.52
N CYS A 188 16.87 -4.43 -13.31
CA CYS A 188 15.62 -3.75 -13.58
C CYS A 188 15.30 -2.64 -12.57
N ILE A 189 15.91 -2.67 -11.39
CA ILE A 189 15.74 -1.64 -10.37
C ILE A 189 16.52 -0.39 -10.79
N THR A 190 15.82 0.70 -10.97
CA THR A 190 16.39 2.00 -11.32
C THR A 190 16.21 2.98 -10.15
N LYS A 191 16.82 4.15 -10.24
CA LYS A 191 16.70 5.19 -9.21
C LYS A 191 16.14 6.48 -9.79
N GLY A 192 15.53 7.26 -8.93
CA GLY A 192 15.06 8.60 -9.20
C GLY A 192 13.59 8.71 -9.59
N ALA A 193 12.87 9.54 -8.87
CA ALA A 193 11.45 9.80 -9.07
C ALA A 193 11.10 11.28 -8.94
N LYS A 194 10.03 11.72 -9.61
CA LYS A 194 9.37 12.98 -9.29
C LYS A 194 8.41 12.78 -8.14
N ILE A 195 8.63 13.52 -7.07
CA ILE A 195 7.87 13.45 -5.83
C ILE A 195 7.35 14.85 -5.50
N GLY A 196 6.17 14.94 -4.92
CA GLY A 196 5.63 16.18 -4.42
C GLY A 196 4.18 16.42 -4.78
N GLY A 197 3.61 17.42 -4.14
CA GLY A 197 2.23 17.82 -4.33
C GLY A 197 2.04 18.71 -5.56
N ASN A 198 0.91 18.60 -6.20
CA ASN A 198 0.46 19.59 -7.18
C ASN A 198 0.15 20.91 -6.48
N LYS A 199 0.54 22.03 -7.10
CA LYS A 199 0.16 23.37 -6.61
C LYS A 199 -1.37 23.42 -6.52
N GLY A 200 -1.88 23.50 -5.28
CA GLY A 200 -3.29 23.76 -5.01
C GLY A 200 -4.24 22.55 -4.93
N GLY A 201 -3.72 21.34 -4.87
CA GLY A 201 -4.56 20.15 -4.69
C GLY A 201 -4.98 19.96 -3.23
N VAL A 202 -6.02 20.65 -2.79
CA VAL A 202 -6.81 20.21 -1.63
C VAL A 202 -7.70 19.07 -2.12
N ILE A 203 -7.61 17.91 -1.46
CA ILE A 203 -8.55 16.78 -1.63
C ILE A 203 -9.80 17.11 -0.84
#